data_ca88ed318eb84a8fd76700b144d71859
#
_entry.id   ca88ed318eb84a8fd76700b144d71859
#
_cell.length_a   1.000
_cell.length_b   1.000
_cell.length_c   1.000
_cell.angle_alpha   90.00
_cell.angle_beta   90.00
_cell.angle_gamma   90.00
#
_symmetry.space_group_name_H-M   'P 1'
#
loop_
_entity.id
_entity.type
_entity.pdbx_description
1 polymer ?
#
loop_
_entity_poly.entity_id
_entity_poly.type
_entity_poly.pdbx_seq_one_letter_code
_entity_poly.pdbx_strand_id
1 'polypeptide(L)'
;MALVQKTEHQSHISRNVHALFIRNGRVHPLHPFKMNCSVYNSELTVYSKESTIMSERATAPTTAPAATSAPVASATSAASAENLPEPNAKLTTREKKWIVYDVGNSAFVMLSTAVVPIYANSLLQSAGQSNIVSTWGYAQTIASLIIAVMMPVLGSMADVQGMKVKFFTGFFLTGVVACCAMALPLSWLIFLVVCILATVGLNGSLTFYDSMLVDITSNERMDRVSSHGFAWGYIGSTIPFIACIALIFGGPSLFGWSTVACTRASFVITALWWVAFTIPLLTSYKQVHYRATAGQTGEAIRGTFAELGSTFRAIRKNKPLWMFMIAFFFYIDAVNTVISMSTSYGTQLGIDSTHLVMALLITQFVAFPSAIAYGKLAGRFGAKTMITTAVIAYICIVLFAAFFLRSATEFWILAILVGLFQGGIQALSRSYYGKIIPKNRANEYYGFYDIFGKTASIIGTFLVATTTSLTGNASVGVLSIAILLIVALIFLLLQRDPTRK
;
A
#
# COMPACT_ATOMS: atom_id res chain seq x y z
N MET A 1 52.52 -9.87 12.51
CA MET A 1 52.44 -11.31 12.26
C MET A 1 51.02 -11.81 12.48
N ALA A 2 50.00 -11.05 12.03
CA ALA A 2 48.55 -11.38 12.18
C ALA A 2 47.74 -11.06 10.89
N LEU A 3 48.41 -10.96 9.74
CA LEU A 3 47.79 -10.58 8.47
C LEU A 3 48.02 -11.61 7.35
N VAL A 4 48.56 -12.78 7.67
CA VAL A 4 48.85 -13.85 6.69
C VAL A 4 47.94 -15.08 6.83
N GLN A 5 47.14 -15.18 7.94
CA GLN A 5 46.28 -16.33 8.16
C GLN A 5 44.84 -16.15 7.65
N LYS A 6 44.47 -15.04 7.00
CA LYS A 6 43.09 -14.77 6.52
C LYS A 6 42.87 -14.99 5.03
N THR A 7 43.94 -15.34 4.29
CA THR A 7 43.86 -15.55 2.83
C THR A 7 43.85 -17.03 2.40
N GLU A 8 44.10 -17.97 3.31
CA GLU A 8 44.06 -19.41 2.99
C GLU A 8 42.66 -20.06 3.15
N HIS A 9 41.76 -19.45 3.89
CA HIS A 9 40.42 -20.04 4.10
C HIS A 9 39.39 -19.71 3.02
N GLN A 10 39.69 -18.74 2.13
CA GLN A 10 38.80 -18.43 0.98
C GLN A 10 39.16 -19.20 -0.30
N SER A 11 40.32 -19.82 -0.36
CA SER A 11 40.75 -20.61 -1.54
C SER A 11 40.22 -22.06 -1.53
N HIS A 12 39.79 -22.57 -0.39
CA HIS A 12 39.24 -23.94 -0.28
C HIS A 12 37.74 -24.05 -0.60
N ILE A 13 36.96 -22.97 -0.50
CA ILE A 13 35.52 -23.01 -0.83
C ILE A 13 35.31 -22.84 -2.36
N SER A 14 36.19 -22.16 -3.05
CA SER A 14 36.11 -21.96 -4.51
C SER A 14 36.51 -23.20 -5.34
N ARG A 15 37.27 -24.13 -4.78
CA ARG A 15 37.70 -25.33 -5.51
C ARG A 15 36.77 -26.52 -5.44
N ASN A 16 35.86 -26.55 -4.48
CA ASN A 16 34.90 -27.66 -4.35
C ASN A 16 33.61 -27.46 -5.15
N VAL A 17 33.33 -26.30 -5.71
CA VAL A 17 32.16 -26.07 -6.57
C VAL A 17 32.47 -26.40 -8.04
N HIS A 18 33.74 -26.39 -8.47
CA HIS A 18 34.15 -26.76 -9.84
C HIS A 18 34.41 -28.25 -10.06
N ALA A 19 34.51 -29.05 -9.00
CA ALA A 19 34.82 -30.48 -9.10
C ALA A 19 33.57 -31.37 -9.24
N LEU A 20 32.35 -30.83 -9.19
CA LEU A 20 31.09 -31.63 -9.30
C LEU A 20 30.46 -31.60 -10.70
N PHE A 21 31.08 -30.95 -11.69
CA PHE A 21 30.52 -30.81 -13.05
C PHE A 21 31.33 -31.45 -14.18
N ILE A 22 32.46 -32.14 -13.89
CA ILE A 22 33.23 -32.84 -14.92
C ILE A 22 33.55 -34.26 -14.44
N ARG A 23 32.57 -35.15 -14.50
CA ARG A 23 32.84 -36.58 -14.56
C ARG A 23 31.71 -37.26 -15.34
N ASN A 24 31.96 -37.50 -16.58
CA ASN A 24 31.42 -38.41 -17.57
C ASN A 24 31.04 -37.67 -18.87
N GLY A 25 32.04 -37.53 -19.71
CA GLY A 25 31.87 -37.24 -21.12
C GLY A 25 31.22 -38.43 -21.83
N ARG A 26 29.95 -38.31 -22.18
CA ARG A 26 29.31 -38.98 -23.34
C ARG A 26 27.96 -38.32 -23.56
N VAL A 27 27.82 -37.63 -24.67
CA VAL A 27 26.57 -37.10 -25.20
C VAL A 27 25.84 -38.25 -25.88
N HIS A 28 24.64 -38.61 -25.34
CA HIS A 28 23.68 -39.44 -26.06
C HIS A 28 22.45 -38.61 -26.40
N PRO A 29 21.94 -38.67 -27.65
CA PRO A 29 20.77 -37.93 -28.04
C PRO A 29 19.49 -38.58 -27.48
N LEU A 30 18.61 -37.76 -26.90
CA LEU A 30 17.31 -38.14 -26.40
C LEU A 30 16.38 -38.44 -27.58
N HIS A 31 15.95 -39.71 -27.71
CA HIS A 31 14.84 -40.12 -28.56
C HIS A 31 13.49 -39.63 -28.00
N PRO A 32 12.54 -39.24 -28.84
CA PRO A 32 11.23 -38.79 -28.41
C PRO A 32 10.38 -39.98 -27.90
N PHE A 33 9.89 -39.83 -26.69
CA PHE A 33 8.95 -40.80 -26.07
C PHE A 33 7.60 -40.65 -26.75
N LYS A 34 7.20 -41.64 -27.56
CA LYS A 34 5.83 -41.84 -28.05
C LYS A 34 4.98 -42.36 -26.90
N MET A 35 4.08 -41.58 -26.36
CA MET A 35 3.04 -42.03 -25.45
C MET A 35 1.90 -42.66 -26.25
N ASN A 36 1.70 -43.94 -26.02
CA ASN A 36 0.68 -44.77 -26.63
C ASN A 36 -0.70 -44.43 -26.03
N CYS A 37 -1.56 -43.73 -26.77
CA CYS A 37 -2.96 -43.47 -26.43
C CYS A 37 -3.83 -44.68 -26.85
N SER A 38 -3.96 -45.63 -25.97
CA SER A 38 -4.88 -46.76 -26.15
C SER A 38 -5.31 -47.31 -24.81
N VAL A 39 -6.12 -46.61 -24.09
CA VAL A 39 -7.10 -47.07 -23.09
C VAL A 39 -7.89 -45.83 -22.60
N TYR A 40 -8.89 -45.41 -23.32
CA TYR A 40 -10.03 -44.62 -22.79
C TYR A 40 -11.06 -44.41 -23.95
N ASN A 41 -11.62 -45.50 -24.44
CA ASN A 41 -12.74 -45.43 -25.41
C ASN A 41 -13.72 -46.57 -25.09
N SER A 42 -14.30 -46.62 -23.91
CA SER A 42 -15.37 -47.60 -23.61
C SER A 42 -16.46 -47.11 -22.64
N GLU A 43 -16.61 -45.81 -22.39
CA GLU A 43 -17.71 -45.31 -21.53
C GLU A 43 -18.51 -44.10 -22.08
N LEU A 44 -18.53 -43.90 -23.41
CA LEU A 44 -19.30 -42.78 -24.04
C LEU A 44 -20.34 -43.26 -25.03
N THR A 45 -20.83 -44.51 -24.95
CA THR A 45 -21.80 -45.06 -25.89
C THR A 45 -23.12 -45.54 -25.25
N VAL A 46 -23.45 -45.12 -24.00
CA VAL A 46 -24.71 -45.54 -23.34
C VAL A 46 -25.70 -44.40 -23.12
N TYR A 47 -25.37 -43.14 -23.42
CA TYR A 47 -26.28 -41.97 -23.18
C TYR A 47 -26.83 -41.34 -24.44
N SER A 48 -26.85 -42.06 -25.60
CA SER A 48 -27.38 -41.49 -26.87
C SER A 48 -28.55 -42.30 -27.44
N LYS A 49 -29.33 -43.05 -26.65
CA LYS A 49 -30.42 -43.86 -27.20
C LYS A 49 -31.78 -43.78 -26.49
N GLU A 50 -32.02 -42.74 -25.65
CA GLU A 50 -33.32 -42.56 -24.99
C GLU A 50 -34.03 -41.24 -25.27
N SER A 51 -33.74 -40.51 -26.33
CA SER A 51 -34.45 -39.27 -26.66
C SER A 51 -35.15 -39.25 -28.04
N THR A 52 -35.55 -40.43 -28.58
CA THR A 52 -36.23 -40.47 -29.90
C THR A 52 -37.48 -41.35 -29.93
N ILE A 53 -38.20 -41.48 -28.84
CA ILE A 53 -39.55 -42.08 -28.86
C ILE A 53 -40.41 -41.29 -27.86
N MET A 54 -40.98 -40.16 -28.26
CA MET A 54 -42.22 -39.56 -27.76
C MET A 54 -42.55 -38.28 -28.54
N SER A 55 -42.86 -38.42 -29.79
CA SER A 55 -43.49 -37.37 -30.60
C SER A 55 -44.47 -38.04 -31.53
N GLU A 56 -45.63 -38.43 -31.01
CA GLU A 56 -46.88 -38.57 -31.79
C GLU A 56 -48.02 -38.94 -30.83
N ARG A 57 -48.88 -37.99 -30.58
CA ARG A 57 -50.34 -38.03 -30.33
C ARG A 57 -50.74 -37.00 -29.29
N ALA A 58 -51.35 -35.94 -29.78
CA ALA A 58 -52.73 -35.61 -29.48
C ALA A 58 -53.00 -34.14 -29.78
N THR A 59 -53.75 -33.97 -30.86
CA THR A 59 -54.49 -32.75 -31.22
C THR A 59 -55.71 -32.59 -30.35
N ALA A 60 -55.94 -31.39 -29.77
CA ALA A 60 -57.14 -30.58 -29.77
C ALA A 60 -57.22 -29.66 -28.53
N PRO A 61 -57.97 -28.54 -28.63
CA PRO A 61 -57.60 -27.31 -27.94
C PRO A 61 -58.41 -27.07 -26.67
N THR A 62 -57.74 -26.48 -25.64
CA THR A 62 -58.51 -25.87 -24.55
C THR A 62 -57.84 -24.56 -24.18
N THR A 63 -58.57 -23.48 -24.37
CA THR A 63 -58.27 -22.12 -23.96
C THR A 63 -58.18 -22.00 -22.43
N ALA A 64 -57.02 -21.53 -21.94
CA ALA A 64 -56.90 -20.94 -20.61
C ALA A 64 -55.78 -19.88 -20.59
N PRO A 65 -55.84 -18.85 -19.76
CA PRO A 65 -55.26 -17.55 -20.03
C PRO A 65 -53.78 -17.48 -19.82
N ALA A 66 -53.14 -16.60 -20.60
CA ALA A 66 -51.72 -16.27 -20.58
C ALA A 66 -51.26 -15.87 -19.19
N ALA A 67 -50.43 -16.72 -18.55
CA ALA A 67 -49.60 -16.32 -17.42
C ALA A 67 -48.39 -15.54 -18.02
N THR A 68 -48.44 -14.25 -17.86
CA THR A 68 -47.34 -13.32 -18.12
C THR A 68 -46.14 -13.77 -17.33
N SER A 69 -45.13 -14.33 -17.98
CA SER A 69 -43.79 -14.52 -17.39
C SER A 69 -43.21 -13.12 -17.13
N ALA A 70 -43.28 -12.67 -15.88
CA ALA A 70 -42.58 -11.51 -15.42
C ALA A 70 -41.04 -11.79 -15.60
N PRO A 71 -40.30 -10.85 -16.17
CA PRO A 71 -38.84 -10.97 -16.18
C PRO A 71 -38.33 -11.03 -14.74
N VAL A 72 -37.48 -12.01 -14.45
CA VAL A 72 -36.72 -12.04 -13.19
C VAL A 72 -35.94 -10.72 -13.12
N ALA A 73 -36.53 -9.74 -12.46
CA ALA A 73 -35.86 -8.51 -12.12
C ALA A 73 -34.66 -8.89 -11.27
N SER A 74 -33.48 -8.71 -11.82
CA SER A 74 -32.26 -8.65 -11.03
C SER A 74 -32.55 -7.66 -9.88
N ALA A 75 -32.57 -8.14 -8.66
CA ALA A 75 -32.66 -7.31 -7.47
C ALA A 75 -31.39 -6.48 -7.36
N THR A 76 -31.22 -5.52 -8.26
CA THR A 76 -30.40 -4.35 -8.04
C THR A 76 -31.15 -3.61 -6.95
N SER A 77 -30.66 -3.70 -5.71
CA SER A 77 -31.10 -2.89 -4.60
C SER A 77 -31.22 -1.46 -5.11
N ALA A 78 -32.43 -1.01 -5.33
CA ALA A 78 -32.77 0.40 -5.37
C ALA A 78 -32.59 0.96 -3.95
N ALA A 79 -31.34 1.00 -3.49
CA ALA A 79 -30.94 1.91 -2.45
C ALA A 79 -31.26 3.28 -3.01
N SER A 80 -32.29 3.90 -2.42
CA SER A 80 -32.76 5.25 -2.63
C SER A 80 -31.67 6.11 -3.25
N ALA A 81 -31.96 6.70 -4.40
CA ALA A 81 -31.17 7.79 -4.96
C ALA A 81 -31.21 8.95 -3.95
N GLU A 82 -30.44 8.81 -2.88
CA GLU A 82 -30.12 9.89 -1.96
C GLU A 82 -29.50 10.96 -2.86
N ASN A 83 -30.09 12.14 -2.92
CA ASN A 83 -29.62 13.26 -3.74
C ASN A 83 -28.11 13.42 -3.52
N LEU A 84 -27.32 12.84 -4.43
CA LEU A 84 -25.87 12.94 -4.37
C LEU A 84 -25.50 14.43 -4.50
N PRO A 85 -24.72 14.98 -3.58
CA PRO A 85 -24.42 16.39 -3.61
C PRO A 85 -23.67 16.73 -4.89
N GLU A 86 -23.97 17.89 -5.44
CA GLU A 86 -23.27 18.50 -6.58
C GLU A 86 -21.73 18.35 -6.45
N PRO A 87 -20.99 18.15 -7.54
CA PRO A 87 -19.52 17.96 -7.51
C PRO A 87 -18.77 19.05 -6.73
N ASN A 88 -19.26 20.30 -6.80
CA ASN A 88 -18.68 21.46 -6.14
C ASN A 88 -19.31 21.81 -4.78
N ALA A 89 -20.33 21.10 -4.34
CA ALA A 89 -20.96 21.34 -3.05
C ALA A 89 -19.97 21.16 -1.88
N LYS A 90 -20.26 21.79 -0.73
CA LYS A 90 -19.45 21.61 0.50
C LYS A 90 -19.32 20.14 0.86
N LEU A 91 -18.21 19.78 1.53
CA LEU A 91 -17.99 18.42 2.03
C LEU A 91 -19.14 18.01 2.96
N THR A 92 -19.71 16.83 2.73
CA THR A 92 -20.75 16.25 3.56
C THR A 92 -20.21 15.88 4.93
N THR A 93 -21.09 15.69 5.92
CA THR A 93 -20.69 15.23 7.25
C THR A 93 -20.02 13.86 7.21
N ARG A 94 -20.48 12.97 6.33
CA ARG A 94 -19.89 11.63 6.14
C ARG A 94 -18.48 11.73 5.56
N GLU A 95 -18.27 12.56 4.52
CA GLU A 95 -16.95 12.82 3.94
C GLU A 95 -15.98 13.42 4.96
N LYS A 96 -16.44 14.41 5.76
CA LYS A 96 -15.59 15.02 6.81
C LYS A 96 -15.15 13.99 7.87
N LYS A 97 -16.04 13.12 8.32
CA LYS A 97 -15.73 12.10 9.32
C LYS A 97 -14.77 11.04 8.79
N TRP A 98 -14.83 10.73 7.49
CA TRP A 98 -13.84 9.86 6.84
C TRP A 98 -12.47 10.57 6.75
N ILE A 99 -12.43 11.83 6.34
CA ILE A 99 -11.21 12.65 6.27
C ILE A 99 -10.49 12.74 7.63
N VAL A 100 -11.25 12.87 8.71
CA VAL A 100 -10.71 13.00 10.08
C VAL A 100 -9.91 11.77 10.52
N TYR A 101 -10.18 10.59 10.00
CA TYR A 101 -9.36 9.40 10.27
C TYR A 101 -7.90 9.56 9.79
N ASP A 102 -7.67 10.21 8.64
CA ASP A 102 -6.31 10.47 8.16
C ASP A 102 -5.49 11.35 9.13
N VAL A 103 -6.12 12.26 9.88
CA VAL A 103 -5.49 13.02 10.97
C VAL A 103 -4.98 12.10 12.08
N GLY A 104 -5.76 11.06 12.41
CA GLY A 104 -5.40 10.11 13.47
C GLY A 104 -4.26 9.19 13.08
N ASN A 105 -4.41 8.47 11.98
CA ASN A 105 -3.43 7.44 11.56
C ASN A 105 -2.08 8.03 11.15
N SER A 106 -2.08 9.21 10.51
CA SER A 106 -0.85 9.87 10.06
C SER A 106 0.07 10.27 11.22
N ALA A 107 -0.46 10.46 12.43
CA ALA A 107 0.35 10.69 13.63
C ALA A 107 1.25 9.48 13.93
N PHE A 108 0.70 8.27 13.85
CA PHE A 108 1.48 7.07 14.04
C PHE A 108 2.47 6.84 12.87
N VAL A 109 2.12 7.19 11.64
CA VAL A 109 3.04 7.15 10.49
C VAL A 109 4.26 8.02 10.76
N MET A 110 4.07 9.27 11.20
CA MET A 110 5.17 10.20 11.53
C MET A 110 6.04 9.65 12.67
N LEU A 111 5.43 9.17 13.74
CA LEU A 111 6.15 8.61 14.89
C LEU A 111 6.94 7.36 14.50
N SER A 112 6.34 6.44 13.73
CA SER A 112 6.96 5.20 13.29
C SER A 112 8.13 5.42 12.32
N THR A 113 8.12 6.53 11.61
CA THR A 113 9.20 6.88 10.67
C THR A 113 10.37 7.59 11.37
N ALA A 114 10.07 8.45 12.36
CA ALA A 114 11.08 9.32 12.96
C ALA A 114 11.59 8.82 14.33
N VAL A 115 10.70 8.38 15.22
CA VAL A 115 11.04 8.09 16.63
C VAL A 115 11.26 6.60 16.90
N VAL A 116 10.38 5.75 16.36
CA VAL A 116 10.43 4.29 16.63
C VAL A 116 11.76 3.66 16.19
N PRO A 117 12.36 3.95 15.02
CA PRO A 117 13.64 3.38 14.64
C PRO A 117 14.78 3.79 15.59
N ILE A 118 14.80 5.03 16.05
CA ILE A 118 15.81 5.54 16.98
C ILE A 118 15.70 4.78 18.30
N TYR A 119 14.50 4.62 18.83
CA TYR A 119 14.26 3.90 20.06
C TYR A 119 14.58 2.40 19.93
N ALA A 120 14.18 1.76 18.83
CA ALA A 120 14.53 0.37 18.53
C ALA A 120 16.05 0.15 18.48
N ASN A 121 16.77 1.05 17.80
CA ASN A 121 18.21 1.01 17.71
C ASN A 121 18.88 1.15 19.08
N SER A 122 18.37 2.02 19.95
CA SER A 122 18.90 2.16 21.32
C SER A 122 18.69 0.89 22.15
N LEU A 123 17.56 0.20 22.01
CA LEU A 123 17.30 -1.08 22.66
C LEU A 123 18.23 -2.19 22.15
N LEU A 124 18.43 -2.28 20.84
CA LEU A 124 19.33 -3.25 20.21
C LEU A 124 20.76 -3.04 20.66
N GLN A 125 21.22 -1.77 20.70
CA GLN A 125 22.54 -1.38 21.20
C GLN A 125 22.75 -1.78 22.66
N SER A 126 21.77 -1.46 23.52
CA SER A 126 21.80 -1.80 24.96
C SER A 126 21.85 -3.31 25.20
N ALA A 127 21.32 -4.11 24.26
CA ALA A 127 21.34 -5.57 24.30
C ALA A 127 22.61 -6.19 23.65
N GLY A 128 23.59 -5.38 23.26
CA GLY A 128 24.83 -5.84 22.65
C GLY A 128 24.68 -6.43 21.24
N GLN A 129 23.60 -6.10 20.52
CA GLN A 129 23.38 -6.57 19.16
C GLN A 129 24.32 -5.83 18.19
N SER A 130 25.06 -6.57 17.37
CA SER A 130 26.02 -5.99 16.39
C SER A 130 25.34 -5.58 15.07
N ASN A 131 24.21 -6.23 14.71
CA ASN A 131 23.55 -6.08 13.41
C ASN A 131 22.25 -5.24 13.49
N ILE A 132 22.33 -4.05 14.10
CA ILE A 132 21.17 -3.22 14.45
C ILE A 132 20.32 -2.89 13.22
N VAL A 133 20.94 -2.36 12.17
CA VAL A 133 20.23 -1.90 10.95
C VAL A 133 19.56 -3.07 10.22
N SER A 134 20.25 -4.22 10.12
CA SER A 134 19.70 -5.42 9.48
C SER A 134 18.51 -5.98 10.27
N THR A 135 18.61 -6.02 11.60
CA THR A 135 17.55 -6.53 12.49
C THR A 135 16.28 -5.69 12.36
N TRP A 136 16.42 -4.36 12.36
CA TRP A 136 15.30 -3.45 12.10
C TRP A 136 14.70 -3.66 10.69
N GLY A 137 15.56 -3.76 9.67
CA GLY A 137 15.16 -4.02 8.28
C GLY A 137 14.37 -5.32 8.14
N TYR A 138 14.80 -6.41 8.78
CA TYR A 138 14.06 -7.68 8.78
C TYR A 138 12.70 -7.55 9.43
N ALA A 139 12.57 -6.82 10.55
CA ALA A 139 11.28 -6.61 11.19
C ALA A 139 10.29 -5.88 10.26
N GLN A 140 10.73 -4.83 9.55
CA GLN A 140 9.90 -4.11 8.57
C GLN A 140 9.54 -4.98 7.36
N THR A 141 10.48 -5.81 6.88
CA THR A 141 10.24 -6.76 5.79
C THR A 141 9.19 -7.81 6.17
N ILE A 142 9.29 -8.37 7.38
CA ILE A 142 8.31 -9.34 7.89
C ILE A 142 6.92 -8.69 7.98
N ALA A 143 6.81 -7.49 8.54
CA ALA A 143 5.54 -6.75 8.59
C ALA A 143 4.93 -6.56 7.20
N SER A 144 5.73 -6.11 6.23
CA SER A 144 5.30 -5.88 4.84
C SER A 144 4.85 -7.18 4.16
N LEU A 145 5.57 -8.29 4.39
CA LEU A 145 5.21 -9.60 3.84
C LEU A 145 3.88 -10.12 4.42
N ILE A 146 3.69 -9.99 5.73
CA ILE A 146 2.42 -10.35 6.38
C ILE A 146 1.27 -9.57 5.74
N ILE A 147 1.41 -8.27 5.56
CA ILE A 147 0.39 -7.42 4.94
C ILE A 147 0.13 -7.84 3.49
N ALA A 148 1.18 -8.03 2.69
CA ALA A 148 1.05 -8.39 1.29
C ALA A 148 0.29 -9.72 1.08
N VAL A 149 0.47 -10.69 1.97
CA VAL A 149 -0.24 -11.98 1.91
C VAL A 149 -1.66 -11.87 2.48
N MET A 150 -1.84 -11.16 3.60
CA MET A 150 -3.12 -11.11 4.31
C MET A 150 -4.16 -10.22 3.62
N MET A 151 -3.75 -9.07 3.07
CA MET A 151 -4.72 -8.06 2.62
C MET A 151 -5.61 -8.51 1.47
N PRO A 152 -5.15 -9.19 0.41
CA PRO A 152 -6.06 -9.69 -0.63
C PRO A 152 -7.08 -10.70 -0.10
N VAL A 153 -6.64 -11.61 0.81
CA VAL A 153 -7.50 -12.64 1.42
C VAL A 153 -8.57 -11.99 2.28
N LEU A 154 -8.17 -11.16 3.24
CA LEU A 154 -9.09 -10.50 4.16
C LEU A 154 -9.93 -9.43 3.43
N GLY A 155 -9.40 -8.83 2.35
CA GLY A 155 -10.12 -7.91 1.48
C GLY A 155 -11.32 -8.59 0.81
N SER A 156 -11.14 -9.79 0.25
CA SER A 156 -12.27 -10.51 -0.36
C SER A 156 -13.34 -10.89 0.67
N MET A 157 -12.94 -11.22 1.90
CA MET A 157 -13.87 -11.49 3.01
C MET A 157 -14.58 -10.21 3.48
N ALA A 158 -13.90 -9.06 3.44
CA ALA A 158 -14.46 -7.77 3.85
C ALA A 158 -15.47 -7.19 2.86
N ASP A 159 -15.51 -7.70 1.62
CA ASP A 159 -16.52 -7.33 0.64
C ASP A 159 -17.91 -7.89 0.98
N VAL A 160 -18.04 -8.79 1.95
CA VAL A 160 -19.31 -9.24 2.50
C VAL A 160 -19.94 -8.14 3.37
N GLN A 161 -21.26 -8.06 3.38
CA GLN A 161 -22.01 -7.06 4.12
C GLN A 161 -21.61 -6.96 5.61
N GLY A 162 -21.25 -5.77 6.06
CA GLY A 162 -20.90 -5.49 7.46
C GLY A 162 -19.54 -5.99 7.91
N MET A 163 -18.80 -6.74 7.08
CA MET A 163 -17.49 -7.27 7.45
C MET A 163 -16.38 -6.23 7.34
N LYS A 164 -16.48 -5.27 6.41
CA LYS A 164 -15.49 -4.20 6.23
C LYS A 164 -15.18 -3.44 7.53
N VAL A 165 -16.24 -3.05 8.26
CA VAL A 165 -16.07 -2.34 9.55
C VAL A 165 -15.42 -3.22 10.60
N LYS A 166 -15.75 -4.50 10.65
CA LYS A 166 -15.19 -5.44 11.63
C LYS A 166 -13.69 -5.62 11.40
N PHE A 167 -13.26 -5.84 10.15
CA PHE A 167 -11.84 -5.94 9.81
C PHE A 167 -11.10 -4.64 10.07
N PHE A 168 -11.65 -3.50 9.62
CA PHE A 168 -11.10 -2.18 9.92
C PHE A 168 -10.87 -2.00 11.42
N THR A 169 -11.90 -2.25 12.24
CA THR A 169 -11.82 -2.10 13.70
C THR A 169 -10.82 -3.05 14.32
N GLY A 170 -10.76 -4.30 13.86
CA GLY A 170 -9.80 -5.29 14.33
C GLY A 170 -8.35 -4.85 14.10
N PHE A 171 -8.01 -4.43 12.89
CA PHE A 171 -6.67 -3.93 12.57
C PHE A 171 -6.34 -2.62 13.29
N PHE A 172 -7.29 -1.69 13.34
CA PHE A 172 -7.15 -0.45 14.09
C PHE A 172 -6.84 -0.70 15.57
N LEU A 173 -7.61 -1.57 16.23
CA LEU A 173 -7.37 -1.92 17.63
C LEU A 173 -6.03 -2.62 17.82
N THR A 174 -5.66 -3.54 16.91
CA THR A 174 -4.32 -4.18 16.95
C THR A 174 -3.22 -3.12 16.87
N GLY A 175 -3.33 -2.15 15.97
CA GLY A 175 -2.37 -1.07 15.83
C GLY A 175 -2.27 -0.19 17.08
N VAL A 176 -3.41 0.23 17.63
CA VAL A 176 -3.48 1.07 18.85
C VAL A 176 -2.95 0.34 20.07
N VAL A 177 -3.38 -0.90 20.31
CA VAL A 177 -2.91 -1.70 21.45
C VAL A 177 -1.40 -1.95 21.36
N ALA A 178 -0.90 -2.28 20.17
CA ALA A 178 0.53 -2.45 19.95
C ALA A 178 1.29 -1.11 20.16
N CYS A 179 0.76 0.01 19.67
CA CYS A 179 1.35 1.34 19.91
C CYS A 179 1.43 1.66 21.42
N CYS A 180 0.37 1.39 22.19
CA CYS A 180 0.39 1.52 23.65
C CYS A 180 1.40 0.56 24.30
N ALA A 181 1.49 -0.69 23.82
CA ALA A 181 2.42 -1.69 24.36
C ALA A 181 3.89 -1.29 24.13
N MET A 182 4.20 -0.51 23.09
CA MET A 182 5.56 0.04 22.89
C MET A 182 6.03 0.95 24.04
N ALA A 183 5.11 1.48 24.85
CA ALA A 183 5.44 2.27 26.04
C ALA A 183 5.94 1.43 27.22
N LEU A 184 5.74 0.11 27.22
CA LEU A 184 6.17 -0.80 28.27
C LEU A 184 7.70 -1.01 28.23
N PRO A 185 8.33 -1.38 29.36
CA PRO A 185 9.75 -1.72 29.42
C PRO A 185 10.02 -3.11 28.81
N LEU A 186 9.93 -3.22 27.49
CA LEU A 186 10.08 -4.46 26.74
C LEU A 186 11.56 -4.77 26.45
N SER A 187 11.89 -6.06 26.33
CA SER A 187 13.15 -6.48 25.73
C SER A 187 13.14 -6.12 24.23
N TRP A 188 14.33 -6.00 23.63
CA TRP A 188 14.46 -5.61 22.22
C TRP A 188 13.66 -6.52 21.26
N LEU A 189 13.66 -7.84 21.51
CA LEU A 189 12.94 -8.80 20.66
C LEU A 189 11.42 -8.62 20.77
N ILE A 190 10.88 -8.51 21.99
CA ILE A 190 9.44 -8.28 22.19
C ILE A 190 9.04 -6.93 21.61
N PHE A 191 9.88 -5.90 21.77
CA PHE A 191 9.63 -4.58 21.16
C PHE A 191 9.52 -4.68 19.63
N LEU A 192 10.40 -5.42 18.94
CA LEU A 192 10.33 -5.62 17.50
C LEU A 192 9.05 -6.36 17.07
N VAL A 193 8.63 -7.38 17.84
CA VAL A 193 7.37 -8.08 17.58
C VAL A 193 6.18 -7.12 17.71
N VAL A 194 6.18 -6.28 18.74
CA VAL A 194 5.14 -5.27 18.94
C VAL A 194 5.17 -4.22 17.82
N CYS A 195 6.35 -3.82 17.32
CA CYS A 195 6.47 -2.94 16.16
C CYS A 195 5.88 -3.59 14.89
N ILE A 196 6.14 -4.88 14.68
CA ILE A 196 5.53 -5.62 13.54
C ILE A 196 4.00 -5.58 13.66
N LEU A 197 3.45 -5.89 14.83
CA LEU A 197 2.00 -5.86 15.07
C LEU A 197 1.41 -4.46 14.88
N ALA A 198 2.09 -3.41 15.35
CA ALA A 198 1.67 -2.02 15.16
C ALA A 198 1.65 -1.65 13.66
N THR A 199 2.68 -2.04 12.92
CA THR A 199 2.79 -1.80 11.47
C THR A 199 1.73 -2.56 10.69
N VAL A 200 1.47 -3.83 11.05
CA VAL A 200 0.39 -4.65 10.46
C VAL A 200 -0.98 -4.05 10.78
N GLY A 201 -1.20 -3.62 12.02
CA GLY A 201 -2.44 -2.95 12.43
C GLY A 201 -2.70 -1.65 11.67
N LEU A 202 -1.69 -0.80 11.55
CA LEU A 202 -1.77 0.43 10.76
C LEU A 202 -2.12 0.13 9.30
N ASN A 203 -1.29 -0.65 8.62
CA ASN A 203 -1.43 -0.87 7.19
C ASN A 203 -2.70 -1.66 6.85
N GLY A 204 -3.09 -2.64 7.68
CA GLY A 204 -4.35 -3.35 7.51
C GLY A 204 -5.56 -2.43 7.67
N SER A 205 -5.55 -1.54 8.66
CA SER A 205 -6.63 -0.55 8.81
C SER A 205 -6.68 0.43 7.63
N LEU A 206 -5.54 0.85 7.08
CA LEU A 206 -5.47 1.72 5.91
C LEU A 206 -6.07 1.08 4.65
N THR A 207 -5.84 -0.21 4.40
CA THR A 207 -6.43 -0.93 3.25
C THR A 207 -7.96 -0.83 3.27
N PHE A 208 -8.58 -1.11 4.44
CA PHE A 208 -10.03 -1.03 4.57
C PHE A 208 -10.52 0.41 4.55
N TYR A 209 -9.80 1.34 5.15
CA TYR A 209 -10.10 2.77 5.11
C TYR A 209 -10.09 3.32 3.67
N ASP A 210 -9.08 2.98 2.88
CA ASP A 210 -8.98 3.39 1.48
C ASP A 210 -10.14 2.82 0.65
N SER A 211 -10.52 1.58 0.89
CA SER A 211 -11.66 0.94 0.24
C SER A 211 -13.02 1.54 0.66
N MET A 212 -13.13 2.16 1.84
CA MET A 212 -14.33 2.89 2.26
C MET A 212 -14.62 4.11 1.39
N LEU A 213 -13.64 4.65 0.70
CA LEU A 213 -13.80 5.83 -0.15
C LEU A 213 -14.91 5.66 -1.19
N VAL A 214 -15.08 4.45 -1.75
CA VAL A 214 -16.15 4.15 -2.72
C VAL A 214 -17.56 4.17 -2.11
N ASP A 215 -17.68 3.99 -0.78
CA ASP A 215 -18.94 4.04 -0.04
C ASP A 215 -19.26 5.44 0.49
N ILE A 216 -18.24 6.26 0.68
CA ILE A 216 -18.34 7.57 1.33
C ILE A 216 -18.77 8.64 0.34
N THR A 217 -18.35 8.55 -0.94
CA THR A 217 -18.55 9.63 -1.90
C THR A 217 -18.75 9.10 -3.33
N SER A 218 -19.27 9.98 -4.21
CA SER A 218 -19.43 9.67 -5.63
C SER A 218 -18.10 9.78 -6.40
N ASN A 219 -18.04 9.17 -7.60
CA ASN A 219 -16.84 9.21 -8.43
C ASN A 219 -16.39 10.64 -8.78
N GLU A 220 -17.33 11.56 -8.97
CA GLU A 220 -17.08 12.96 -9.32
C GLU A 220 -16.40 13.73 -8.19
N ARG A 221 -16.67 13.35 -6.95
CA ARG A 221 -16.16 13.98 -5.73
C ARG A 221 -14.94 13.27 -5.14
N MET A 222 -14.65 12.06 -5.61
CA MET A 222 -13.65 11.15 -5.01
C MET A 222 -12.25 11.77 -4.94
N ASP A 223 -11.82 12.49 -6.00
CA ASP A 223 -10.52 13.16 -6.01
C ASP A 223 -10.43 14.23 -4.93
N ARG A 224 -11.49 15.01 -4.78
CA ARG A 224 -11.56 16.07 -3.79
C ARG A 224 -11.54 15.51 -2.37
N VAL A 225 -12.35 14.48 -2.09
CA VAL A 225 -12.44 13.86 -0.76
C VAL A 225 -11.12 13.19 -0.38
N SER A 226 -10.52 12.43 -1.29
CA SER A 226 -9.21 11.79 -1.08
C SER A 226 -8.11 12.82 -0.83
N SER A 227 -8.08 13.90 -1.60
CA SER A 227 -7.10 14.97 -1.44
C SER A 227 -7.24 15.72 -0.11
N HIS A 228 -8.46 15.94 0.36
CA HIS A 228 -8.68 16.49 1.70
C HIS A 228 -8.25 15.52 2.80
N GLY A 229 -8.43 14.18 2.64
CA GLY A 229 -7.92 13.20 3.58
C GLY A 229 -6.41 13.34 3.77
N PHE A 230 -5.65 13.24 2.69
CA PHE A 230 -4.19 13.40 2.75
C PHE A 230 -3.77 14.78 3.28
N ALA A 231 -4.41 15.87 2.83
CA ALA A 231 -4.10 17.21 3.30
C ALA A 231 -4.24 17.31 4.83
N TRP A 232 -5.41 16.95 5.37
CA TRP A 232 -5.65 17.00 6.82
C TRP A 232 -4.78 15.99 7.58
N GLY A 233 -4.41 14.87 6.97
CA GLY A 233 -3.43 13.93 7.51
C GLY A 233 -2.06 14.59 7.72
N TYR A 234 -1.54 15.31 6.73
CA TYR A 234 -0.25 15.98 6.82
C TYR A 234 -0.20 17.00 7.95
N ILE A 235 -1.13 17.96 7.98
CA ILE A 235 -1.12 18.99 9.03
C ILE A 235 -1.54 18.44 10.39
N GLY A 236 -2.49 17.50 10.41
CA GLY A 236 -2.99 16.90 11.64
C GLY A 236 -1.97 16.04 12.36
N SER A 237 -1.10 15.33 11.63
CA SER A 237 -0.02 14.53 12.21
C SER A 237 1.10 15.37 12.79
N THR A 238 1.29 16.59 12.27
CA THR A 238 2.33 17.51 12.73
C THR A 238 2.11 17.95 14.19
N ILE A 239 0.85 18.12 14.60
CA ILE A 239 0.49 18.56 15.97
C ILE A 239 0.99 17.58 17.04
N PRO A 240 0.57 16.31 17.05
CA PRO A 240 1.05 15.35 18.03
C PRO A 240 2.54 15.06 17.87
N PHE A 241 3.08 15.12 16.65
CA PHE A 241 4.50 14.91 16.43
C PHE A 241 5.35 16.01 17.07
N ILE A 242 5.01 17.29 16.93
CA ILE A 242 5.69 18.41 17.60
C ILE A 242 5.58 18.24 19.13
N ALA A 243 4.41 17.88 19.65
CA ALA A 243 4.22 17.64 21.07
C ALA A 243 5.12 16.50 21.58
N CYS A 244 5.24 15.40 20.83
CA CYS A 244 6.13 14.28 21.17
C CYS A 244 7.61 14.69 21.14
N ILE A 245 8.03 15.41 20.10
CA ILE A 245 9.41 15.90 19.99
C ILE A 245 9.74 16.89 21.13
N ALA A 246 8.84 17.82 21.42
CA ALA A 246 9.00 18.74 22.55
C ALA A 246 9.09 18.00 23.89
N LEU A 247 8.30 16.94 24.08
CA LEU A 247 8.36 16.09 25.26
C LEU A 247 9.70 15.32 25.35
N ILE A 248 10.18 14.75 24.25
CA ILE A 248 11.43 13.97 24.24
C ILE A 248 12.64 14.85 24.56
N PHE A 249 12.71 16.05 23.98
CA PHE A 249 13.85 16.95 24.20
C PHE A 249 13.70 17.85 25.43
N GLY A 250 12.50 18.35 25.71
CA GLY A 250 12.23 19.27 26.82
C GLY A 250 11.84 18.58 28.14
N GLY A 251 11.26 17.36 28.06
CA GLY A 251 10.75 16.65 29.24
C GLY A 251 11.80 16.36 30.31
N PRO A 252 13.06 16.01 29.97
CA PRO A 252 14.10 15.82 30.96
C PRO A 252 14.38 17.06 31.81
N SER A 253 14.38 18.23 31.20
CA SER A 253 14.61 19.50 31.89
C SER A 253 13.37 20.05 32.61
N LEU A 254 12.17 19.83 32.06
CA LEU A 254 10.92 20.38 32.62
C LEU A 254 10.31 19.50 33.69
N PHE A 255 10.37 18.17 33.56
CA PHE A 255 9.68 17.21 34.41
C PHE A 255 10.64 16.28 35.18
N GLY A 256 11.95 16.33 34.91
CA GLY A 256 12.93 15.40 35.50
C GLY A 256 12.79 13.96 34.96
N TRP A 257 12.04 13.74 33.90
CA TRP A 257 11.86 12.41 33.32
C TRP A 257 13.07 12.01 32.46
N SER A 258 13.37 10.70 32.42
CA SER A 258 14.39 10.25 31.47
C SER A 258 13.89 10.39 30.02
N THR A 259 14.80 10.59 29.05
CA THR A 259 14.49 10.62 27.64
C THR A 259 13.73 9.37 27.18
N VAL A 260 14.07 8.21 27.77
CA VAL A 260 13.37 6.94 27.53
C VAL A 260 11.91 7.01 28.00
N ALA A 261 11.65 7.57 29.18
CA ALA A 261 10.28 7.73 29.70
C ALA A 261 9.47 8.69 28.83
N CYS A 262 10.06 9.80 28.38
CA CYS A 262 9.42 10.74 27.45
C CYS A 262 9.11 10.10 26.10
N THR A 263 10.02 9.28 25.56
CA THR A 263 9.80 8.54 24.32
C THR A 263 8.64 7.53 24.46
N ARG A 264 8.59 6.80 25.59
CA ARG A 264 7.49 5.88 25.90
C ARG A 264 6.15 6.61 26.03
N ALA A 265 6.12 7.76 26.69
CA ALA A 265 4.91 8.59 26.78
C ALA A 265 4.44 9.07 25.41
N SER A 266 5.36 9.35 24.48
CA SER A 266 5.02 9.73 23.10
C SER A 266 4.25 8.64 22.35
N PHE A 267 4.53 7.36 22.61
CA PHE A 267 3.75 6.26 22.03
C PHE A 267 2.29 6.27 22.51
N VAL A 268 2.08 6.52 23.80
CA VAL A 268 0.73 6.62 24.40
C VAL A 268 -0.02 7.84 23.84
N ILE A 269 0.62 9.00 23.78
CA ILE A 269 0.03 10.23 23.21
C ILE A 269 -0.44 9.97 21.77
N THR A 270 0.39 9.34 20.96
CA THR A 270 0.06 9.03 19.57
C THR A 270 -1.08 8.01 19.47
N ALA A 271 -1.10 6.98 20.31
CA ALA A 271 -2.19 6.01 20.34
C ALA A 271 -3.53 6.67 20.72
N LEU A 272 -3.55 7.52 21.74
CA LEU A 272 -4.74 8.26 22.15
C LEU A 272 -5.24 9.22 21.05
N TRP A 273 -4.30 9.91 20.38
CA TRP A 273 -4.61 10.74 19.22
C TRP A 273 -5.27 9.91 18.11
N TRP A 274 -4.69 8.76 17.76
CA TRP A 274 -5.26 7.88 16.73
C TRP A 274 -6.65 7.39 17.10
N VAL A 275 -6.90 6.99 18.36
CA VAL A 275 -8.23 6.62 18.85
C VAL A 275 -9.22 7.77 18.72
N ALA A 276 -8.87 8.97 19.21
CA ALA A 276 -9.76 10.12 19.23
C ALA A 276 -10.28 10.48 17.82
N PHE A 277 -9.39 10.45 16.82
CA PHE A 277 -9.74 10.81 15.44
C PHE A 277 -10.33 9.65 14.62
N THR A 278 -10.32 8.41 15.16
CA THR A 278 -10.99 7.25 14.53
C THR A 278 -12.47 7.15 14.92
N ILE A 279 -12.84 7.56 16.13
CA ILE A 279 -14.23 7.45 16.63
C ILE A 279 -15.27 8.06 15.67
N PRO A 280 -15.07 9.27 15.07
CA PRO A 280 -16.05 9.85 14.16
C PRO A 280 -16.33 8.98 12.92
N LEU A 281 -15.32 8.27 12.40
CA LEU A 281 -15.48 7.35 11.28
C LEU A 281 -16.31 6.13 11.72
N LEU A 282 -15.92 5.46 12.80
CA LEU A 282 -16.59 4.26 13.31
C LEU A 282 -18.08 4.48 13.60
N THR A 283 -18.44 5.66 14.13
CA THR A 283 -19.82 5.99 14.50
C THR A 283 -20.70 6.35 13.31
N SER A 284 -20.15 6.62 12.14
CA SER A 284 -20.92 7.16 11.00
C SER A 284 -20.84 6.32 9.73
N TYR A 285 -19.86 5.43 9.64
CA TYR A 285 -19.67 4.64 8.42
C TYR A 285 -20.75 3.57 8.28
N LYS A 286 -21.25 3.44 7.04
CA LYS A 286 -22.12 2.34 6.60
C LYS A 286 -21.60 1.80 5.29
N GLN A 287 -21.38 0.49 5.21
CA GLN A 287 -20.98 -0.18 3.98
C GLN A 287 -22.16 -0.14 2.99
N VAL A 288 -21.95 0.51 1.85
CA VAL A 288 -22.98 0.69 0.80
C VAL A 288 -22.80 -0.38 -0.29
N HIS A 289 -21.55 -0.61 -0.69
CA HIS A 289 -21.22 -1.58 -1.73
C HIS A 289 -20.66 -2.85 -1.09
N TYR A 290 -21.34 -3.97 -1.34
CA TYR A 290 -20.97 -5.29 -0.80
C TYR A 290 -21.39 -6.40 -1.77
N ARG A 291 -20.87 -7.59 -1.55
CA ARG A 291 -21.29 -8.81 -2.26
C ARG A 291 -22.45 -9.46 -1.52
N ALA A 292 -23.49 -9.84 -2.28
CA ALA A 292 -24.55 -10.69 -1.70
C ALA A 292 -23.94 -12.05 -1.33
N THR A 293 -24.12 -12.47 -0.08
CA THR A 293 -23.60 -13.74 0.42
C THR A 293 -24.45 -14.87 -0.16
N ALA A 294 -23.91 -15.67 -1.06
CA ALA A 294 -24.44 -16.98 -1.34
C ALA A 294 -23.77 -17.95 -0.34
N GLY A 295 -24.48 -18.28 0.73
CA GLY A 295 -24.32 -19.46 1.58
C GLY A 295 -22.93 -19.81 2.13
N GLN A 296 -22.89 -20.05 3.45
CA GLN A 296 -21.96 -20.88 4.26
C GLN A 296 -20.48 -20.45 4.39
N THR A 297 -20.13 -20.11 5.62
CA THR A 297 -18.82 -19.59 6.07
C THR A 297 -17.66 -20.57 6.02
N GLY A 298 -17.90 -21.87 5.89
CA GLY A 298 -16.84 -22.89 5.97
C GLY A 298 -16.19 -23.29 4.64
N GLU A 299 -16.91 -23.25 3.53
CA GLU A 299 -16.38 -23.48 2.17
C GLU A 299 -15.70 -22.21 1.59
N ALA A 300 -15.98 -21.05 2.19
CA ALA A 300 -15.49 -19.75 1.76
C ALA A 300 -13.95 -19.68 1.73
N ILE A 301 -13.25 -20.26 2.70
CA ILE A 301 -11.78 -20.14 2.79
C ILE A 301 -11.06 -20.91 1.67
N ARG A 302 -11.52 -22.13 1.33
CA ARG A 302 -10.93 -22.90 0.22
C ARG A 302 -11.20 -22.25 -1.15
N GLY A 303 -12.36 -21.64 -1.31
CA GLY A 303 -12.72 -20.88 -2.51
C GLY A 303 -11.94 -19.57 -2.63
N THR A 304 -11.50 -18.96 -1.53
CA THR A 304 -10.86 -17.62 -1.51
C THR A 304 -9.59 -17.56 -2.35
N PHE A 305 -8.69 -18.54 -2.27
CA PHE A 305 -7.46 -18.53 -3.09
C PHE A 305 -7.74 -18.71 -4.59
N ALA A 306 -8.70 -19.56 -4.95
CA ALA A 306 -9.14 -19.71 -6.35
C ALA A 306 -9.80 -18.41 -6.84
N GLU A 307 -10.56 -17.75 -5.98
CA GLU A 307 -11.20 -16.47 -6.24
C GLU A 307 -10.16 -15.35 -6.42
N LEU A 308 -9.15 -15.26 -5.55
CA LEU A 308 -8.02 -14.32 -5.68
C LEU A 308 -7.29 -14.50 -7.01
N GLY A 309 -7.04 -15.76 -7.42
CA GLY A 309 -6.47 -16.06 -8.74
C GLY A 309 -7.37 -15.59 -9.89
N SER A 310 -8.69 -15.70 -9.73
CA SER A 310 -9.67 -15.19 -10.72
C SER A 310 -9.66 -13.65 -10.79
N THR A 311 -9.58 -13.00 -9.64
CA THR A 311 -9.51 -11.52 -9.54
C THR A 311 -8.22 -10.98 -10.11
N PHE A 312 -7.08 -11.59 -9.80
CA PHE A 312 -5.82 -11.20 -10.42
C PHE A 312 -5.86 -11.35 -11.94
N ARG A 313 -6.48 -12.44 -12.44
CA ARG A 313 -6.70 -12.64 -13.88
C ARG A 313 -7.65 -11.59 -14.45
N ALA A 314 -8.69 -11.19 -13.72
CA ALA A 314 -9.62 -10.13 -14.13
C ALA A 314 -8.91 -8.76 -14.18
N ILE A 315 -8.10 -8.43 -13.17
CA ILE A 315 -7.25 -7.22 -13.15
C ILE A 315 -6.34 -7.20 -14.38
N ARG A 316 -5.64 -8.30 -14.67
CA ARG A 316 -4.73 -8.43 -15.81
C ARG A 316 -5.44 -8.32 -17.16
N LYS A 317 -6.68 -8.82 -17.28
CA LYS A 317 -7.50 -8.70 -18.49
C LYS A 317 -8.01 -7.27 -18.70
N ASN A 318 -8.22 -6.50 -17.63
CA ASN A 318 -8.62 -5.10 -17.71
C ASN A 318 -7.38 -4.23 -18.00
N LYS A 319 -7.08 -4.05 -19.30
CA LYS A 319 -5.86 -3.36 -19.75
C LYS A 319 -5.64 -1.98 -19.09
N PRO A 320 -6.63 -1.07 -19.01
CA PRO A 320 -6.45 0.22 -18.34
C PRO A 320 -6.08 0.08 -16.85
N LEU A 321 -6.73 -0.83 -16.13
CA LEU A 321 -6.47 -1.08 -14.72
C LEU A 321 -5.07 -1.69 -14.51
N TRP A 322 -4.70 -2.68 -15.32
CA TRP A 322 -3.40 -3.34 -15.25
C TRP A 322 -2.26 -2.38 -15.52
N MET A 323 -2.38 -1.56 -16.57
CA MET A 323 -1.36 -0.55 -16.89
C MET A 323 -1.21 0.50 -15.79
N PHE A 324 -2.33 0.90 -15.17
CA PHE A 324 -2.28 1.80 -14.01
C PHE A 324 -1.55 1.15 -12.82
N MET A 325 -1.84 -0.11 -12.50
CA MET A 325 -1.20 -0.79 -11.37
C MET A 325 0.31 -0.94 -11.57
N ILE A 326 0.76 -1.25 -12.80
CA ILE A 326 2.20 -1.30 -13.11
C ILE A 326 2.82 0.11 -12.98
N ALA A 327 2.18 1.12 -13.55
CA ALA A 327 2.66 2.49 -13.40
C ALA A 327 2.72 2.91 -11.93
N PHE A 328 1.65 2.61 -11.16
CA PHE A 328 1.56 2.87 -9.73
C PHE A 328 2.71 2.24 -8.96
N PHE A 329 3.00 0.97 -9.20
CA PHE A 329 4.10 0.27 -8.57
C PHE A 329 5.43 1.01 -8.74
N PHE A 330 5.77 1.37 -9.98
CA PHE A 330 7.05 2.02 -10.26
C PHE A 330 7.13 3.46 -9.73
N TYR A 331 6.08 4.29 -9.90
CA TYR A 331 6.18 5.66 -9.41
C TYR A 331 6.04 5.77 -7.89
N ILE A 332 5.24 4.90 -7.25
CA ILE A 332 5.12 4.95 -5.79
C ILE A 332 6.38 4.38 -5.11
N ASP A 333 7.06 3.41 -5.74
CA ASP A 333 8.39 2.95 -5.35
C ASP A 333 9.39 4.12 -5.38
N ALA A 334 9.45 4.84 -6.48
CA ALA A 334 10.32 6.00 -6.63
C ALA A 334 9.99 7.10 -5.59
N VAL A 335 8.71 7.45 -5.41
CA VAL A 335 8.27 8.46 -4.43
C VAL A 335 8.66 8.06 -3.01
N ASN A 336 8.35 6.82 -2.61
CA ASN A 336 8.69 6.32 -1.28
C ASN A 336 10.20 6.24 -1.06
N THR A 337 10.97 5.89 -2.10
CA THR A 337 12.43 5.85 -2.05
C THR A 337 13.01 7.25 -1.87
N VAL A 338 12.53 8.26 -2.60
CA VAL A 338 12.93 9.66 -2.41
C VAL A 338 12.68 10.10 -0.96
N ILE A 339 11.50 9.77 -0.40
CA ILE A 339 11.16 10.15 0.98
C ILE A 339 12.05 9.43 2.00
N SER A 340 12.21 8.12 1.87
CA SER A 340 12.95 7.30 2.86
C SER A 340 14.45 7.50 2.80
N MET A 341 15.01 7.78 1.61
CA MET A 341 16.44 7.96 1.42
C MET A 341 16.92 9.40 1.56
N SER A 342 15.99 10.40 1.58
CA SER A 342 16.35 11.82 1.61
C SER A 342 17.22 12.19 2.81
N THR A 343 16.87 11.72 4.02
CA THR A 343 17.66 12.00 5.24
C THR A 343 19.03 11.33 5.20
N SER A 344 19.11 10.07 4.75
CA SER A 344 20.40 9.36 4.61
C SER A 344 21.31 10.04 3.58
N TYR A 345 20.74 10.47 2.46
CA TYR A 345 21.47 11.19 1.44
C TYR A 345 21.96 12.56 1.93
N GLY A 346 21.07 13.32 2.62
CA GLY A 346 21.45 14.59 3.25
C GLY A 346 22.56 14.44 4.29
N THR A 347 22.54 13.37 5.10
CA THR A 347 23.59 13.07 6.07
C THR A 347 24.93 12.76 5.37
N GLN A 348 24.93 12.03 4.25
CA GLN A 348 26.14 11.76 3.46
C GLN A 348 26.76 13.03 2.85
N LEU A 349 25.93 14.05 2.58
CA LEU A 349 26.40 15.36 2.13
C LEU A 349 26.86 16.27 3.27
N GLY A 350 26.86 15.79 4.53
CA GLY A 350 27.28 16.55 5.71
C GLY A 350 26.27 17.57 6.20
N ILE A 351 25.00 17.43 5.82
CA ILE A 351 23.92 18.33 6.30
C ILE A 351 23.57 17.96 7.74
N ASP A 352 23.51 18.97 8.62
CA ASP A 352 23.18 18.76 10.05
C ASP A 352 21.77 18.16 10.23
N SER A 353 21.65 17.28 11.20
CA SER A 353 20.40 16.56 11.51
C SER A 353 19.22 17.48 11.81
N THR A 354 19.47 18.66 12.38
CA THR A 354 18.43 19.66 12.66
C THR A 354 17.79 20.16 11.37
N HIS A 355 18.61 20.45 10.35
CA HIS A 355 18.12 20.86 9.02
C HIS A 355 17.30 19.73 8.36
N LEU A 356 17.73 18.47 8.51
CA LEU A 356 17.01 17.32 7.95
C LEU A 356 15.62 17.15 8.58
N VAL A 357 15.52 17.22 9.92
CA VAL A 357 14.24 17.12 10.63
C VAL A 357 13.32 18.28 10.31
N MET A 358 13.86 19.51 10.29
CA MET A 358 13.07 20.71 9.97
C MET A 358 12.56 20.66 8.51
N ALA A 359 13.36 20.17 7.58
CA ALA A 359 12.93 19.99 6.19
C ALA A 359 11.77 18.97 6.06
N LEU A 360 11.78 17.87 6.84
CA LEU A 360 10.63 16.94 6.89
C LEU A 360 9.36 17.65 7.37
N LEU A 361 9.45 18.51 8.40
CA LEU A 361 8.30 19.28 8.87
C LEU A 361 7.78 20.26 7.82
N ILE A 362 8.68 20.97 7.12
CA ILE A 362 8.30 21.87 6.02
C ILE A 362 7.59 21.10 4.90
N THR A 363 8.08 19.91 4.56
CA THR A 363 7.40 19.05 3.57
C THR A 363 5.93 18.81 3.94
N GLN A 364 5.62 18.59 5.22
CA GLN A 364 4.23 18.38 5.67
C GLN A 364 3.38 19.67 5.53
N PHE A 365 3.94 20.82 5.93
CA PHE A 365 3.24 22.09 5.79
C PHE A 365 2.96 22.47 4.33
N VAL A 366 3.89 22.19 3.43
CA VAL A 366 3.73 22.44 1.99
C VAL A 366 2.76 21.42 1.36
N ALA A 367 2.81 20.16 1.78
CA ALA A 367 1.94 19.11 1.26
C ALA A 367 0.46 19.37 1.58
N PHE A 368 0.13 20.03 2.68
CA PHE A 368 -1.25 20.35 3.06
C PHE A 368 -1.99 21.17 1.98
N PRO A 369 -1.59 22.41 1.65
CA PRO A 369 -2.27 23.20 0.62
C PRO A 369 -2.12 22.59 -0.78
N SER A 370 -0.99 21.94 -1.05
CA SER A 370 -0.74 21.29 -2.33
C SER A 370 -1.71 20.15 -2.60
N ALA A 371 -1.95 19.26 -1.64
CA ALA A 371 -2.90 18.17 -1.81
C ALA A 371 -4.31 18.69 -2.14
N ILE A 372 -4.75 19.76 -1.45
CA ILE A 372 -6.06 20.41 -1.74
C ILE A 372 -6.07 20.99 -3.16
N ALA A 373 -4.99 21.65 -3.58
CA ALA A 373 -4.87 22.19 -4.93
C ALA A 373 -4.94 21.09 -5.99
N TYR A 374 -4.24 19.98 -5.79
CA TYR A 374 -4.29 18.80 -6.65
C TYR A 374 -5.70 18.23 -6.80
N GLY A 375 -6.46 18.11 -5.69
CA GLY A 375 -7.85 17.67 -5.73
C GLY A 375 -8.75 18.58 -6.56
N LYS A 376 -8.54 19.90 -6.48
CA LYS A 376 -9.28 20.89 -7.29
C LYS A 376 -8.87 20.81 -8.77
N LEU A 377 -7.59 20.72 -9.06
CA LEU A 377 -7.05 20.66 -10.41
C LEU A 377 -7.45 19.33 -11.11
N ALA A 378 -7.51 18.23 -10.36
CA ALA A 378 -7.99 16.95 -10.87
C ALA A 378 -9.45 17.01 -11.35
N GLY A 379 -10.29 17.82 -10.69
CA GLY A 379 -11.66 18.08 -11.15
C GLY A 379 -11.72 18.78 -12.53
N ARG A 380 -10.68 19.56 -12.89
CA ARG A 380 -10.61 20.29 -14.17
C ARG A 380 -9.86 19.49 -15.26
N PHE A 381 -8.71 18.93 -14.92
CA PHE A 381 -7.79 18.31 -15.88
C PHE A 381 -7.86 16.78 -15.90
N GLY A 382 -8.54 16.18 -14.93
CA GLY A 382 -8.61 14.73 -14.73
C GLY A 382 -7.49 14.21 -13.82
N ALA A 383 -7.81 13.20 -12.99
CA ALA A 383 -6.88 12.63 -12.02
C ALA A 383 -5.64 12.03 -12.69
N LYS A 384 -5.80 11.27 -13.78
CA LYS A 384 -4.69 10.67 -14.53
C LYS A 384 -3.70 11.73 -15.03
N THR A 385 -4.18 12.83 -15.59
CA THR A 385 -3.32 13.94 -16.08
C THR A 385 -2.51 14.52 -14.93
N MET A 386 -3.14 14.75 -13.78
CA MET A 386 -2.47 15.29 -12.60
C MET A 386 -1.44 14.32 -12.01
N ILE A 387 -1.72 13.01 -12.00
CA ILE A 387 -0.75 11.99 -11.61
C ILE A 387 0.45 12.01 -12.58
N THR A 388 0.19 12.06 -13.88
CA THR A 388 1.26 12.12 -14.91
C THR A 388 2.13 13.36 -14.72
N THR A 389 1.53 14.52 -14.45
CA THR A 389 2.25 15.78 -14.16
C THR A 389 3.14 15.63 -12.91
N ALA A 390 2.61 14.99 -11.86
CA ALA A 390 3.40 14.74 -10.65
C ALA A 390 4.57 13.79 -10.91
N VAL A 391 4.42 12.73 -11.71
CA VAL A 391 5.51 11.83 -12.10
C VAL A 391 6.60 12.58 -12.86
N ILE A 392 6.22 13.47 -13.80
CA ILE A 392 7.19 14.32 -14.52
C ILE A 392 7.92 15.25 -13.54
N ALA A 393 7.19 15.86 -12.61
CA ALA A 393 7.80 16.69 -11.57
C ALA A 393 8.78 15.90 -10.68
N TYR A 394 8.45 14.66 -10.31
CA TYR A 394 9.38 13.79 -9.57
C TYR A 394 10.62 13.42 -10.36
N ILE A 395 10.54 13.27 -11.68
CA ILE A 395 11.74 13.13 -12.52
C ILE A 395 12.64 14.37 -12.36
N CYS A 396 12.06 15.58 -12.47
CA CYS A 396 12.81 16.84 -12.25
C CYS A 396 13.40 16.92 -10.84
N ILE A 397 12.66 16.49 -9.81
CA ILE A 397 13.10 16.46 -8.40
C ILE A 397 14.31 15.52 -8.24
N VAL A 398 14.28 14.34 -8.83
CA VAL A 398 15.38 13.38 -8.79
C VAL A 398 16.62 13.92 -9.53
N LEU A 399 16.42 14.55 -10.70
CA LEU A 399 17.50 15.20 -11.42
C LEU A 399 18.09 16.36 -10.61
N PHE A 400 17.26 17.19 -9.99
CA PHE A 400 17.72 18.26 -9.11
C PHE A 400 18.53 17.70 -7.93
N ALA A 401 18.06 16.65 -7.27
CA ALA A 401 18.75 16.01 -6.16
C ALA A 401 20.10 15.40 -6.58
N ALA A 402 20.17 14.80 -7.77
CA ALA A 402 21.41 14.18 -8.26
C ALA A 402 22.48 15.19 -8.67
N PHE A 403 22.10 16.32 -9.31
CA PHE A 403 23.03 17.24 -9.91
C PHE A 403 23.31 18.51 -9.09
N PHE A 404 22.32 18.98 -8.34
CA PHE A 404 22.40 20.30 -7.68
C PHE A 404 22.46 20.22 -6.16
N LEU A 405 22.06 19.12 -5.51
CA LEU A 405 22.01 19.03 -4.06
C LEU A 405 23.43 18.91 -3.46
N ARG A 406 23.89 20.00 -2.81
CA ARG A 406 25.24 20.10 -2.21
C ARG A 406 25.25 20.74 -0.83
N SER A 407 24.20 21.50 -0.46
CA SER A 407 24.11 22.23 0.79
C SER A 407 22.73 22.12 1.44
N ALA A 408 22.62 22.62 2.66
CA ALA A 408 21.34 22.66 3.38
C ALA A 408 20.28 23.50 2.63
N THR A 409 20.67 24.55 1.90
CA THR A 409 19.73 25.40 1.16
C THR A 409 19.04 24.62 0.04
N GLU A 410 19.80 23.90 -0.77
CA GLU A 410 19.22 23.07 -1.84
C GLU A 410 18.38 21.92 -1.24
N PHE A 411 18.77 21.41 -0.07
CA PHE A 411 17.96 20.40 0.64
C PHE A 411 16.58 20.96 1.07
N TRP A 412 16.52 22.21 1.51
CA TRP A 412 15.25 22.88 1.81
C TRP A 412 14.38 23.08 0.56
N ILE A 413 15.01 23.46 -0.55
CA ILE A 413 14.30 23.56 -1.85
C ILE A 413 13.76 22.20 -2.25
N LEU A 414 14.56 21.12 -2.12
CA LEU A 414 14.14 19.76 -2.40
C LEU A 414 12.92 19.36 -1.54
N ALA A 415 12.94 19.66 -0.25
CA ALA A 415 11.85 19.36 0.68
C ALA A 415 10.54 20.06 0.27
N ILE A 416 10.61 21.33 -0.16
CA ILE A 416 9.48 22.09 -0.68
C ILE A 416 8.96 21.46 -1.97
N LEU A 417 9.83 21.12 -2.91
CA LEU A 417 9.45 20.48 -4.17
C LEU A 417 8.79 19.13 -3.95
N VAL A 418 9.33 18.29 -3.06
CA VAL A 418 8.70 17.02 -2.68
C VAL A 418 7.32 17.27 -2.07
N GLY A 419 7.19 18.20 -1.13
CA GLY A 419 5.92 18.58 -0.50
C GLY A 419 4.86 19.02 -1.51
N LEU A 420 5.24 19.75 -2.56
CA LEU A 420 4.33 20.22 -3.61
C LEU A 420 3.66 19.08 -4.41
N PHE A 421 4.28 17.91 -4.51
CA PHE A 421 3.77 16.83 -5.36
C PHE A 421 3.39 15.58 -4.59
N GLN A 422 3.98 15.32 -3.41
CA GLN A 422 3.76 14.11 -2.62
C GLN A 422 2.29 13.88 -2.27
N GLY A 423 1.63 14.89 -1.69
CA GLY A 423 0.24 14.76 -1.26
C GLY A 423 -0.71 14.55 -2.43
N GLY A 424 -0.47 15.25 -3.54
CA GLY A 424 -1.28 15.15 -4.75
C GLY A 424 -1.20 13.78 -5.40
N ILE A 425 0.01 13.26 -5.60
CA ILE A 425 0.20 11.98 -6.29
C ILE A 425 -0.40 10.81 -5.49
N GLN A 426 -0.21 10.78 -4.16
CA GLN A 426 -0.76 9.73 -3.30
C GLN A 426 -2.30 9.80 -3.25
N ALA A 427 -2.86 10.98 -3.04
CA ALA A 427 -4.30 11.19 -2.94
C ALA A 427 -5.04 10.85 -4.23
N LEU A 428 -4.50 11.28 -5.38
CA LEU A 428 -5.11 11.01 -6.67
C LEU A 428 -4.93 9.56 -7.12
N SER A 429 -3.83 8.90 -6.74
CA SER A 429 -3.65 7.46 -7.01
C SER A 429 -4.73 6.63 -6.32
N ARG A 430 -5.01 6.91 -5.04
CA ARG A 430 -6.08 6.27 -4.26
C ARG A 430 -7.45 6.50 -4.89
N SER A 431 -7.79 7.73 -5.23
CA SER A 431 -9.09 8.06 -5.80
C SER A 431 -9.27 7.56 -7.23
N TYR A 432 -8.25 7.68 -8.07
CA TYR A 432 -8.28 7.17 -9.44
C TYR A 432 -8.47 5.66 -9.47
N TYR A 433 -7.75 4.92 -8.62
CA TYR A 433 -7.94 3.49 -8.47
C TYR A 433 -9.37 3.15 -8.07
N GLY A 434 -9.92 3.83 -7.05
CA GLY A 434 -11.31 3.64 -6.61
C GLY A 434 -12.36 3.89 -7.68
N LYS A 435 -12.08 4.77 -8.66
CA LYS A 435 -12.98 5.05 -9.78
C LYS A 435 -13.03 3.95 -10.85
N ILE A 436 -11.92 3.21 -11.02
CA ILE A 436 -11.76 2.25 -12.12
C ILE A 436 -11.97 0.79 -11.72
N ILE A 437 -12.17 0.52 -10.42
CA ILE A 437 -12.44 -0.82 -9.88
C ILE A 437 -13.94 -1.08 -9.68
N PRO A 438 -14.37 -2.37 -9.62
CA PRO A 438 -15.72 -2.74 -9.23
C PRO A 438 -15.99 -2.37 -7.75
N LYS A 439 -17.02 -1.55 -7.50
CA LYS A 439 -17.32 -1.03 -6.15
C LYS A 439 -17.73 -2.12 -5.15
N ASN A 440 -18.42 -3.16 -5.61
CA ASN A 440 -18.87 -4.29 -4.77
C ASN A 440 -17.75 -5.26 -4.38
N ARG A 441 -16.53 -5.08 -4.92
CA ARG A 441 -15.31 -5.84 -4.62
C ARG A 441 -14.16 -4.91 -4.23
N ALA A 442 -14.46 -3.73 -3.72
CA ALA A 442 -13.48 -2.69 -3.47
C ALA A 442 -12.39 -3.13 -2.49
N ASN A 443 -12.74 -3.86 -1.40
CA ASN A 443 -11.74 -4.31 -0.42
C ASN A 443 -10.73 -5.28 -1.01
N GLU A 444 -11.19 -6.24 -1.80
CA GLU A 444 -10.32 -7.20 -2.48
C GLU A 444 -9.36 -6.48 -3.45
N TYR A 445 -9.89 -5.55 -4.26
CA TYR A 445 -9.07 -4.78 -5.20
C TYR A 445 -8.08 -3.86 -4.48
N TYR A 446 -8.48 -3.18 -3.39
CA TYR A 446 -7.54 -2.40 -2.58
C TYR A 446 -6.51 -3.27 -1.87
N GLY A 447 -6.84 -4.53 -1.51
CA GLY A 447 -5.86 -5.50 -1.06
C GLY A 447 -4.76 -5.77 -2.09
N PHE A 448 -5.11 -5.89 -3.38
CA PHE A 448 -4.11 -5.96 -4.47
C PHE A 448 -3.35 -4.65 -4.66
N TYR A 449 -4.01 -3.50 -4.58
CA TYR A 449 -3.37 -2.19 -4.65
C TYR A 449 -2.29 -2.03 -3.57
N ASP A 450 -2.57 -2.50 -2.36
CA ASP A 450 -1.63 -2.45 -1.25
C ASP A 450 -0.42 -3.37 -1.43
N ILE A 451 -0.57 -4.54 -2.08
CA ILE A 451 0.61 -5.35 -2.44
C ILE A 451 1.59 -4.49 -3.24
N PHE A 452 1.11 -3.82 -4.29
CA PHE A 452 1.94 -2.97 -5.12
C PHE A 452 2.49 -1.77 -4.35
N GLY A 453 1.68 -1.12 -3.51
CA GLY A 453 2.09 0.04 -2.72
C GLY A 453 3.05 -0.28 -1.58
N LYS A 454 2.88 -1.43 -0.89
CA LYS A 454 3.71 -1.80 0.27
C LYS A 454 5.00 -2.55 -0.11
N THR A 455 5.01 -3.27 -1.24
CA THR A 455 6.25 -3.82 -1.80
C THR A 455 7.05 -2.77 -2.59
N ALA A 456 6.44 -1.64 -2.88
CA ALA A 456 7.13 -0.44 -3.36
C ALA A 456 8.16 0.02 -2.31
N SER A 457 9.25 0.59 -2.76
CA SER A 457 10.49 0.94 -2.05
C SER A 457 11.54 -0.18 -1.99
N ILE A 458 11.22 -1.40 -2.37
CA ILE A 458 12.20 -2.49 -2.41
C ILE A 458 13.13 -2.30 -3.62
N ILE A 459 12.56 -2.06 -4.81
CA ILE A 459 13.34 -1.91 -6.04
C ILE A 459 14.12 -0.60 -6.01
N GLY A 460 13.49 0.50 -5.62
CA GLY A 460 14.13 1.82 -5.58
C GLY A 460 15.29 1.87 -4.61
N THR A 461 15.12 1.40 -3.37
CA THR A 461 16.21 1.37 -2.40
C THR A 461 17.32 0.41 -2.80
N PHE A 462 16.98 -0.74 -3.40
CA PHE A 462 17.98 -1.68 -3.96
C PHE A 462 18.78 -1.04 -5.11
N LEU A 463 18.13 -0.35 -6.04
CA LEU A 463 18.78 0.36 -7.14
C LEU A 463 19.74 1.44 -6.61
N VAL A 464 19.28 2.28 -5.67
CA VAL A 464 20.11 3.32 -5.05
C VAL A 464 21.33 2.70 -4.36
N ALA A 465 21.12 1.68 -3.52
CA ALA A 465 22.21 1.02 -2.79
C ALA A 465 23.22 0.36 -3.73
N THR A 466 22.74 -0.41 -4.71
CA THR A 466 23.60 -1.11 -5.68
C THR A 466 24.39 -0.13 -6.55
N THR A 467 23.70 0.89 -7.09
CA THR A 467 24.35 1.88 -7.96
C THR A 467 25.39 2.71 -7.19
N THR A 468 25.06 3.11 -5.95
CA THR A 468 26.00 3.80 -5.06
C THR A 468 27.23 2.93 -4.74
N SER A 469 27.00 1.65 -4.44
CA SER A 469 28.08 0.70 -4.13
C SER A 469 29.01 0.46 -5.32
N LEU A 470 28.45 0.34 -6.54
CA LEU A 470 29.23 0.10 -7.76
C LEU A 470 29.99 1.33 -8.25
N THR A 471 29.43 2.53 -8.06
CA THR A 471 30.02 3.79 -8.59
C THR A 471 30.80 4.57 -7.54
N GLY A 472 30.64 4.26 -6.25
CA GLY A 472 31.17 5.05 -5.14
C GLY A 472 30.51 6.43 -5.01
N ASN A 473 29.45 6.71 -5.77
CA ASN A 473 28.82 8.03 -5.85
C ASN A 473 27.31 7.97 -5.52
N ALA A 474 26.93 8.56 -4.40
CA ALA A 474 25.55 8.60 -3.93
C ALA A 474 24.61 9.36 -4.90
N SER A 475 25.09 10.38 -5.61
CA SER A 475 24.30 11.13 -6.59
C SER A 475 23.89 10.26 -7.78
N VAL A 476 24.78 9.35 -8.22
CA VAL A 476 24.46 8.35 -9.27
C VAL A 476 23.43 7.35 -8.75
N GLY A 477 23.53 6.98 -7.46
CA GLY A 477 22.51 6.17 -6.79
C GLY A 477 21.13 6.84 -6.83
N VAL A 478 21.05 8.10 -6.44
CA VAL A 478 19.78 8.87 -6.50
C VAL A 478 19.28 8.98 -7.94
N LEU A 479 20.16 9.21 -8.91
CA LEU A 479 19.78 9.30 -10.33
C LEU A 479 19.11 8.00 -10.84
N SER A 480 19.48 6.84 -10.30
CA SER A 480 18.89 5.56 -10.70
C SER A 480 17.36 5.48 -10.46
N ILE A 481 16.83 6.26 -9.52
CA ILE A 481 15.38 6.37 -9.26
C ILE A 481 14.64 6.90 -10.49
N ALA A 482 15.28 7.73 -11.31
CA ALA A 482 14.66 8.26 -12.53
C ALA A 482 14.24 7.16 -13.50
N ILE A 483 14.91 6.00 -13.50
CA ILE A 483 14.53 4.85 -14.33
C ILE A 483 13.11 4.37 -13.98
N LEU A 484 12.80 4.25 -12.70
CA LEU A 484 11.47 3.82 -12.23
C LEU A 484 10.39 4.81 -12.66
N LEU A 485 10.67 6.11 -12.52
CA LEU A 485 9.75 7.18 -12.92
C LEU A 485 9.53 7.22 -14.43
N ILE A 486 10.57 6.99 -15.23
CA ILE A 486 10.47 6.94 -16.69
C ILE A 486 9.61 5.74 -17.12
N VAL A 487 9.84 4.55 -16.52
CA VAL A 487 9.01 3.37 -16.78
C VAL A 487 7.55 3.65 -16.41
N ALA A 488 7.31 4.23 -15.24
CA ALA A 488 5.97 4.61 -14.81
C ALA A 488 5.30 5.59 -15.78
N LEU A 489 6.05 6.60 -16.24
CA LEU A 489 5.57 7.60 -17.20
C LEU A 489 5.16 6.95 -18.52
N ILE A 490 5.96 6.01 -19.04
CA ILE A 490 5.62 5.27 -20.27
C ILE A 490 4.29 4.54 -20.10
N PHE A 491 4.10 3.80 -18.99
CA PHE A 491 2.84 3.09 -18.74
C PHE A 491 1.66 4.04 -18.58
N LEU A 492 1.82 5.19 -17.91
CA LEU A 492 0.78 6.21 -17.78
C LEU A 492 0.41 6.82 -19.14
N LEU A 493 1.37 7.09 -20.00
CA LEU A 493 1.11 7.65 -21.33
C LEU A 493 0.39 6.65 -22.23
N LEU A 494 0.78 5.38 -22.18
CA LEU A 494 0.17 4.30 -22.95
C LEU A 494 -1.22 3.89 -22.42
N GLN A 495 -1.52 4.17 -21.16
CA GLN A 495 -2.81 3.83 -20.56
C GLN A 495 -3.93 4.68 -21.16
N ARG A 496 -5.02 4.03 -21.60
CA ARG A 496 -6.27 4.71 -21.96
C ARG A 496 -7.01 5.09 -20.68
N ASP A 497 -7.38 6.36 -20.53
CA ASP A 497 -8.11 6.81 -19.33
C ASP A 497 -9.60 6.43 -19.43
N PRO A 498 -10.09 5.47 -18.60
CA PRO A 498 -11.49 5.08 -18.65
C PRO A 498 -12.43 6.08 -17.94
N THR A 499 -11.88 7.06 -17.21
CA THR A 499 -12.66 8.07 -16.50
C THR A 499 -12.96 9.31 -17.35
N ARG A 500 -12.29 9.46 -18.48
CA ARG A 500 -12.47 10.55 -19.41
C ARG A 500 -13.50 10.11 -20.47
N LYS A 501 -14.71 10.69 -20.40
CA LYS A 501 -15.75 10.55 -21.43
C LYS A 501 -15.41 11.38 -22.66
#